data_dc2887bc1ba382aab14ca0e30fae2b28
#
_entry.id   dc2887bc1ba382aab14ca0e30fae2b28
#
_cell.length_a   1.000
_cell.length_b   1.000
_cell.length_c   1.000
_cell.angle_alpha   90.00
_cell.angle_beta   90.00
_cell.angle_gamma   90.00
#
_symmetry.space_group_name_H-M   'P 1'
#
loop_
_entity.id
_entity.type
_entity.pdbx_description
1 polymer ?
#
loop_
_entity_poly.entity_id
_entity_poly.type
_entity_poly.pdbx_seq_one_letter_code
_entity_poly.pdbx_strand_id
1 'polypeptide(L)'
;MTRCILLTLICLIIISPSLTLIPKPNKYHLKDKKYCNLLEHVAIEHKYPTCFILMQAVRRFKERLNAKDIPPPDTSYKDTCLINAIEINIAAGCDESESVLRPSHSMDESYKIDLQINTLNITSTEVWGVLHALETVLQNAYNDEWNFKLIKNVYVEDAPRFPHRGLMLDTSKHFLTIGEIHKFIDAMAMVKMNVLHWHITDTESFPYVSSTYPDLSNKGAYHPEAYVYERNEIVDLLEYGRVRGIRIIPEFDTPAHTQSWGNGYPDVLTPCHTQDEEGNQILGPINPTNLTFIHNLYQEILSVFSADNHIHLGGDDVDFTCWQSNPDITNFMQEKQFNTDYSQLENYYMEQLVEIVKSSSLVSGSAMVPIVWQDVYENGFRSDKDMIVQVHKSEGWKKSVEEITGAGFKVLISSCWNFSDVGVGDDWQSFYECDPLNFEGSSEKSTLVVGGEGVIPGDYVDDVNLMLVSWPHAAAIAEQLWSEERTSTSDFGDRLSELRCRMRRLNWNVQPVNGAGFCPI
;
A
#
# COMPACT_ATOMS: atom_id res chain seq x y z
N MET A 1 54.69 31.92 -34.26
CA MET A 1 54.17 30.55 -34.25
C MET A 1 54.08 30.08 -32.77
N THR A 2 52.97 30.35 -32.16
CA THR A 2 52.74 30.02 -30.73
C THR A 2 51.74 28.86 -30.69
N ARG A 3 52.19 27.68 -30.29
CA ARG A 3 51.33 26.50 -30.12
C ARG A 3 50.57 26.63 -28.79
N CYS A 4 49.25 26.79 -28.87
CA CYS A 4 48.34 26.59 -27.77
C CYS A 4 48.20 25.07 -27.53
N ILE A 5 48.66 24.60 -26.38
CA ILE A 5 48.39 23.25 -25.88
C ILE A 5 47.06 23.31 -25.12
N LEU A 6 46.01 22.71 -25.72
CA LEU A 6 44.71 22.52 -25.07
C LEU A 6 44.85 21.32 -24.14
N LEU A 7 44.96 21.58 -22.83
CA LEU A 7 44.79 20.54 -21.81
C LEU A 7 43.30 20.23 -21.66
N THR A 8 42.86 19.13 -22.24
CA THR A 8 41.58 18.52 -21.93
C THR A 8 41.66 17.87 -20.55
N LEU A 9 41.08 18.52 -19.55
CA LEU A 9 40.81 17.92 -18.25
C LEU A 9 39.76 16.86 -18.46
N ILE A 10 40.14 15.59 -18.54
CA ILE A 10 39.22 14.46 -18.40
C ILE A 10 38.88 14.38 -16.92
N CYS A 11 37.72 14.92 -16.52
CA CYS A 11 37.10 14.59 -15.25
C CYS A 11 36.75 13.09 -15.28
N LEU A 12 37.64 12.27 -14.72
CA LEU A 12 37.26 10.93 -14.29
C LEU A 12 36.20 11.09 -13.20
N ILE A 13 34.95 11.01 -13.60
CA ILE A 13 33.84 10.78 -12.66
C ILE A 13 34.15 9.39 -12.09
N ILE A 14 34.70 9.35 -10.88
CA ILE A 14 34.77 8.13 -10.09
C ILE A 14 33.28 7.84 -9.74
N ILE A 15 32.63 7.04 -10.55
CA ILE A 15 31.33 6.48 -10.24
C ILE A 15 31.58 5.55 -9.06
N SER A 16 31.40 6.07 -7.84
CA SER A 16 31.23 5.23 -6.66
C SER A 16 30.14 4.22 -7.00
N PRO A 17 30.31 2.91 -6.74
CA PRO A 17 29.24 1.95 -7.01
C PRO A 17 28.03 2.39 -6.19
N SER A 18 27.08 3.05 -6.86
CA SER A 18 25.87 3.57 -6.23
C SER A 18 25.09 2.41 -5.62
N LEU A 19 24.53 2.64 -4.46
CA LEU A 19 23.53 1.76 -3.87
C LEU A 19 22.38 1.65 -4.87
N THR A 20 21.91 0.45 -5.15
CA THR A 20 20.80 0.22 -6.11
C THR A 20 19.52 -0.22 -5.42
N LEU A 21 19.53 -0.28 -4.08
CA LEU A 21 18.40 -0.78 -3.29
C LEU A 21 17.32 0.30 -3.10
N ILE A 22 16.08 -0.10 -3.29
CA ILE A 22 14.88 0.68 -2.96
C ILE A 22 13.91 -0.23 -2.18
N PRO A 23 13.46 0.19 -0.99
CA PRO A 23 13.92 1.34 -0.21
C PRO A 23 15.38 1.21 0.27
N LYS A 24 16.02 2.37 0.53
CA LYS A 24 17.39 2.42 1.09
C LYS A 24 17.37 1.80 2.50
N PRO A 25 18.22 0.80 2.78
CA PRO A 25 18.32 0.25 4.12
C PRO A 25 18.90 1.23 5.13
N ASN A 26 18.48 1.11 6.40
CA ASN A 26 18.98 1.97 7.49
C ASN A 26 20.48 1.83 7.72
N LYS A 27 21.01 0.61 7.62
CA LYS A 27 22.45 0.36 7.63
C LYS A 27 22.84 -0.53 6.45
N TYR A 28 23.76 -0.04 5.65
CA TYR A 28 24.34 -0.75 4.52
C TYR A 28 25.84 -0.54 4.48
N HIS A 29 26.60 -1.61 4.63
CA HIS A 29 28.05 -1.56 4.61
C HIS A 29 28.62 -2.57 3.62
N LEU A 30 29.39 -2.08 2.62
CA LEU A 30 30.24 -2.93 1.82
C LEU A 30 31.39 -3.42 2.70
N LYS A 31 31.53 -4.71 2.93
CA LYS A 31 32.64 -5.29 3.70
C LYS A 31 33.95 -5.21 2.96
N ASP A 32 33.89 -5.34 1.64
CA ASP A 32 34.98 -5.16 0.69
C ASP A 32 34.43 -4.83 -0.71
N LYS A 33 35.30 -4.68 -1.70
CA LYS A 33 34.90 -4.41 -3.09
C LYS A 33 34.63 -5.68 -3.90
N LYS A 34 34.48 -6.84 -3.23
CA LYS A 34 34.29 -8.12 -3.91
C LYS A 34 32.83 -8.41 -4.21
N TYR A 35 32.63 -9.11 -5.29
CA TYR A 35 31.38 -9.78 -5.58
C TYR A 35 31.54 -11.27 -5.28
N CYS A 36 30.53 -11.86 -4.68
CA CYS A 36 30.49 -13.27 -4.38
C CYS A 36 29.57 -13.98 -5.37
N ASN A 37 30.05 -15.06 -5.96
CA ASN A 37 29.25 -15.87 -6.87
C ASN A 37 28.25 -16.70 -6.06
N LEU A 38 26.96 -16.55 -6.35
CA LEU A 38 25.91 -17.36 -5.81
C LEU A 38 25.70 -18.56 -6.71
N LEU A 39 25.86 -19.75 -6.17
CA LEU A 39 25.64 -20.98 -6.95
C LEU A 39 24.21 -21.05 -7.49
N GLU A 40 24.03 -21.53 -8.70
CA GLU A 40 22.73 -21.74 -9.33
C GLU A 40 21.78 -22.58 -8.47
N HIS A 41 22.35 -23.55 -7.76
CA HIS A 41 21.60 -24.42 -6.83
C HIS A 41 21.98 -24.17 -5.38
N VAL A 42 22.05 -22.87 -4.99
CA VAL A 42 22.37 -22.50 -3.61
C VAL A 42 21.38 -23.19 -2.63
N ALA A 43 21.94 -23.83 -1.60
CA ALA A 43 21.13 -24.39 -0.54
C ALA A 43 20.50 -23.27 0.28
N ILE A 44 19.18 -23.33 0.50
CA ILE A 44 18.49 -22.44 1.45
C ILE A 44 18.12 -23.27 2.66
N GLU A 45 18.81 -22.99 3.76
CA GLU A 45 18.75 -23.77 4.99
C GLU A 45 17.90 -23.06 6.04
N HIS A 46 16.92 -23.76 6.61
CA HIS A 46 16.07 -23.24 7.68
C HIS A 46 15.47 -24.38 8.50
N LYS A 47 14.95 -24.06 9.70
CA LYS A 47 14.37 -25.02 10.66
C LYS A 47 12.84 -25.00 10.70
N TYR A 48 12.17 -24.43 9.68
CA TYR A 48 10.74 -24.12 9.70
C TYR A 48 9.99 -24.86 8.57
N PRO A 49 9.87 -26.19 8.61
CA PRO A 49 9.26 -26.97 7.51
C PRO A 49 7.74 -26.76 7.38
N THR A 50 7.09 -26.29 8.44
CA THR A 50 5.64 -26.02 8.50
C THR A 50 5.28 -24.57 8.16
N CYS A 51 6.27 -23.70 7.96
CA CYS A 51 6.06 -22.28 7.61
C CYS A 51 5.71 -22.13 6.14
N PHE A 52 4.43 -22.03 5.81
CA PHE A 52 3.97 -21.88 4.43
C PHE A 52 4.41 -20.57 3.81
N ILE A 53 4.38 -19.46 4.56
CA ILE A 53 4.87 -18.14 4.13
C ILE A 53 6.32 -18.24 3.65
N LEU A 54 7.20 -18.83 4.48
CA LEU A 54 8.61 -18.99 4.15
C LEU A 54 8.81 -19.87 2.90
N MET A 55 8.07 -20.99 2.79
CA MET A 55 8.15 -21.86 1.62
C MET A 55 7.78 -21.10 0.33
N GLN A 56 6.71 -20.30 0.36
CA GLN A 56 6.29 -19.48 -0.78
C GLN A 56 7.32 -18.38 -1.09
N ALA A 57 7.90 -17.75 -0.07
CA ALA A 57 8.93 -16.73 -0.24
C ALA A 57 10.20 -17.30 -0.88
N VAL A 58 10.67 -18.46 -0.41
CA VAL A 58 11.84 -19.14 -0.97
C VAL A 58 11.59 -19.57 -2.42
N ARG A 59 10.37 -20.04 -2.75
CA ARG A 59 10.00 -20.36 -4.14
C ARG A 59 10.11 -19.14 -5.04
N ARG A 60 9.44 -18.03 -4.69
CA ARG A 60 9.49 -16.78 -5.45
C ARG A 60 10.92 -16.23 -5.59
N PHE A 61 11.69 -16.30 -4.50
CA PHE A 61 13.10 -15.90 -4.51
C PHE A 61 13.91 -16.67 -5.56
N LYS A 62 13.78 -18.01 -5.60
CA LYS A 62 14.48 -18.87 -6.57
C LYS A 62 14.03 -18.57 -8.01
N GLU A 63 12.73 -18.41 -8.25
CA GLU A 63 12.17 -18.06 -9.56
C GLU A 63 12.74 -16.73 -10.06
N ARG A 64 12.75 -15.70 -9.22
CA ARG A 64 13.27 -14.36 -9.58
C ARG A 64 14.80 -14.34 -9.68
N LEU A 65 15.50 -15.10 -8.86
CA LEU A 65 16.96 -15.22 -8.94
C LEU A 65 17.42 -15.78 -10.29
N ASN A 66 16.64 -16.68 -10.88
CA ASN A 66 16.93 -17.29 -12.18
C ASN A 66 16.53 -16.42 -13.38
N ALA A 67 15.81 -15.31 -13.17
CA ALA A 67 15.54 -14.35 -14.23
C ALA A 67 16.83 -13.66 -14.69
N LYS A 68 16.87 -13.23 -15.97
CA LYS A 68 18.02 -12.47 -16.50
C LYS A 68 18.09 -11.09 -15.84
N ASP A 69 19.22 -10.75 -15.30
CA ASP A 69 19.51 -9.45 -14.68
C ASP A 69 20.60 -8.69 -15.46
N ILE A 70 20.87 -7.44 -15.05
CA ILE A 70 21.88 -6.59 -15.66
C ILE A 70 23.28 -7.02 -15.20
N PRO A 71 24.30 -7.02 -16.09
CA PRO A 71 25.68 -7.12 -15.67
C PRO A 71 26.07 -5.93 -14.79
N PRO A 72 26.94 -6.10 -13.79
CA PRO A 72 27.41 -5.01 -12.96
C PRO A 72 28.13 -3.95 -13.82
N PRO A 73 28.02 -2.66 -13.44
CA PRO A 73 28.63 -1.57 -14.21
C PRO A 73 30.16 -1.59 -14.23
N ASP A 74 30.78 -2.33 -13.32
CA ASP A 74 32.23 -2.48 -13.23
C ASP A 74 32.63 -3.95 -13.40
N THR A 75 33.27 -4.28 -14.53
CA THR A 75 33.74 -5.63 -14.87
C THR A 75 35.17 -5.91 -14.38
N SER A 76 35.78 -5.02 -13.59
CA SER A 76 37.21 -5.12 -13.17
C SER A 76 37.45 -6.05 -11.98
N TYR A 77 36.39 -6.63 -11.39
CA TYR A 77 36.54 -7.53 -10.24
C TYR A 77 37.02 -8.93 -10.67
N LYS A 78 38.16 -9.31 -10.19
CA LYS A 78 38.77 -10.62 -10.49
C LYS A 78 38.73 -11.62 -9.32
N ASP A 79 38.44 -11.15 -8.10
CA ASP A 79 38.39 -12.00 -6.91
C ASP A 79 36.92 -12.26 -6.52
N THR A 80 36.47 -13.45 -6.80
CA THR A 80 35.13 -13.91 -6.43
C THR A 80 35.19 -14.77 -5.19
N CYS A 81 34.45 -14.43 -4.16
CA CYS A 81 34.05 -15.38 -3.11
C CYS A 81 32.89 -16.24 -3.63
N LEU A 82 32.61 -17.31 -2.95
CA LEU A 82 31.55 -18.25 -3.31
C LEU A 82 30.51 -18.31 -2.20
N ILE A 83 29.22 -18.23 -2.55
CA ILE A 83 28.11 -18.45 -1.61
C ILE A 83 27.54 -19.83 -1.87
N ASN A 84 27.73 -20.74 -0.91
CA ASN A 84 27.29 -22.11 -0.97
C ASN A 84 25.90 -22.31 -0.36
N ALA A 85 25.54 -21.50 0.64
CA ALA A 85 24.28 -21.58 1.35
C ALA A 85 23.74 -20.20 1.73
N ILE A 86 22.42 -20.12 1.85
CA ILE A 86 21.69 -19.04 2.49
C ILE A 86 21.05 -19.66 3.73
N GLU A 87 21.45 -19.20 4.91
CA GLU A 87 20.89 -19.66 6.19
C GLU A 87 19.87 -18.65 6.71
N ILE A 88 18.65 -19.13 7.05
CA ILE A 88 17.54 -18.31 7.53
C ILE A 88 17.23 -18.67 8.97
N ASN A 89 17.31 -17.66 9.87
CA ASN A 89 17.00 -17.79 11.28
C ASN A 89 15.92 -16.76 11.68
N ILE A 90 14.81 -17.27 12.24
CA ILE A 90 13.65 -16.49 12.73
C ILE A 90 13.57 -16.68 14.24
N ALA A 91 13.77 -15.59 15.00
CA ALA A 91 13.86 -15.68 16.47
C ALA A 91 12.55 -16.14 17.12
N ALA A 92 11.41 -15.63 16.66
CA ALA A 92 10.08 -16.05 17.13
C ALA A 92 9.64 -17.43 16.57
N GLY A 93 10.42 -17.99 15.62
CA GLY A 93 10.02 -19.18 14.88
C GLY A 93 9.01 -18.85 13.78
N CYS A 94 8.58 -19.89 13.08
CA CYS A 94 7.48 -19.84 12.10
C CYS A 94 6.87 -21.23 12.00
N ASP A 95 5.71 -21.40 12.60
CA ASP A 95 4.96 -22.65 12.59
C ASP A 95 3.50 -22.36 12.24
N GLU A 96 3.03 -22.90 11.13
CA GLU A 96 1.66 -22.76 10.64
C GLU A 96 0.90 -24.11 10.69
N SER A 97 1.39 -25.06 11.46
CA SER A 97 0.75 -26.39 11.58
C SER A 97 -0.59 -26.36 12.31
N GLU A 98 -0.77 -25.46 13.27
CA GLU A 98 -1.98 -25.33 14.07
C GLU A 98 -2.78 -24.05 13.76
N SER A 99 -2.10 -22.96 13.39
CA SER A 99 -2.73 -21.65 13.10
C SER A 99 -1.99 -20.92 12.00
N VAL A 100 -2.76 -20.23 11.16
CA VAL A 100 -2.24 -19.42 10.05
C VAL A 100 -1.66 -18.11 10.59
N LEU A 101 -0.40 -17.83 10.28
CA LEU A 101 0.23 -16.54 10.58
C LEU A 101 -0.31 -15.47 9.64
N ARG A 102 -0.64 -14.31 10.19
CA ARG A 102 -1.19 -13.18 9.43
C ARG A 102 -0.35 -11.92 9.65
N PRO A 103 -0.09 -11.13 8.60
CA PRO A 103 0.53 -9.83 8.78
C PRO A 103 -0.40 -8.92 9.59
N SER A 104 0.18 -8.06 10.41
CA SER A 104 -0.57 -7.14 11.28
C SER A 104 0.09 -5.78 11.34
N HIS A 105 -0.62 -4.79 11.89
CA HIS A 105 -0.06 -3.46 12.10
C HIS A 105 1.17 -3.45 13.03
N SER A 106 1.29 -4.42 13.92
CA SER A 106 2.37 -4.54 14.90
C SER A 106 3.42 -5.61 14.57
N MET A 107 3.39 -6.18 13.37
CA MET A 107 4.38 -7.20 12.96
C MET A 107 5.80 -6.64 12.93
N ASP A 108 6.77 -7.47 13.31
CA ASP A 108 8.19 -7.11 13.22
C ASP A 108 8.74 -7.45 11.83
N GLU A 109 9.06 -6.40 11.08
CA GLU A 109 9.59 -6.47 9.72
C GLU A 109 11.12 -6.26 9.67
N SER A 110 11.78 -6.17 10.82
CA SER A 110 13.22 -5.97 10.91
C SER A 110 14.01 -7.20 10.47
N TYR A 111 15.17 -6.96 9.86
CA TYR A 111 16.04 -8.04 9.39
C TYR A 111 17.51 -7.63 9.36
N LYS A 112 18.39 -8.65 9.33
CA LYS A 112 19.81 -8.49 9.06
C LYS A 112 20.26 -9.47 7.99
N ILE A 113 21.18 -9.01 7.14
CA ILE A 113 21.88 -9.83 6.15
C ILE A 113 23.36 -9.70 6.42
N ASP A 114 24.04 -10.83 6.58
CA ASP A 114 25.46 -10.87 6.85
C ASP A 114 26.14 -12.03 6.10
N LEU A 115 27.00 -11.70 5.13
CA LEU A 115 27.79 -12.71 4.43
C LEU A 115 29.03 -13.04 5.26
N GLN A 116 29.11 -14.28 5.75
CA GLN A 116 30.24 -14.81 6.52
C GLN A 116 30.84 -16.01 5.80
N ILE A 117 32.14 -15.90 5.48
CA ILE A 117 32.88 -16.94 4.72
C ILE A 117 32.16 -17.24 3.40
N ASN A 118 31.37 -18.32 3.35
CA ASN A 118 30.64 -18.79 2.18
C ASN A 118 29.13 -18.93 2.42
N THR A 119 28.62 -18.41 3.53
CA THR A 119 27.21 -18.47 3.92
C THR A 119 26.62 -17.09 4.05
N LEU A 120 25.50 -16.86 3.37
CA LEU A 120 24.71 -15.65 3.50
C LEU A 120 23.68 -15.87 4.62
N ASN A 121 23.91 -15.22 5.78
CA ASN A 121 23.04 -15.33 6.94
C ASN A 121 21.93 -14.27 6.87
N ILE A 122 20.69 -14.71 6.96
CA ILE A 122 19.50 -13.88 7.10
C ILE A 122 18.92 -14.13 8.50
N THR A 123 18.80 -13.08 9.30
CA THR A 123 18.19 -13.15 10.63
C THR A 123 17.09 -12.12 10.78
N SER A 124 15.99 -12.50 11.41
CA SER A 124 14.85 -11.64 11.72
C SER A 124 14.17 -12.07 13.01
N THR A 125 13.34 -11.21 13.59
CA THR A 125 12.48 -11.57 14.72
C THR A 125 11.32 -12.44 14.22
N GLU A 126 10.60 -11.99 13.21
CA GLU A 126 9.44 -12.66 12.60
C GLU A 126 9.69 -12.99 11.12
N VAL A 127 8.84 -13.80 10.53
CA VAL A 127 8.96 -14.22 9.13
C VAL A 127 8.85 -13.04 8.15
N TRP A 128 8.19 -11.96 8.54
CA TRP A 128 7.98 -10.77 7.71
C TRP A 128 9.30 -10.11 7.34
N GLY A 129 10.24 -10.01 8.28
CA GLY A 129 11.59 -9.50 8.00
C GLY A 129 12.36 -10.37 7.00
N VAL A 130 12.13 -11.70 6.98
CA VAL A 130 12.75 -12.58 5.97
C VAL A 130 12.29 -12.25 4.56
N LEU A 131 10.99 -11.90 4.37
CA LEU A 131 10.46 -11.52 3.07
C LEU A 131 11.24 -10.32 2.50
N HIS A 132 11.45 -9.31 3.33
CA HIS A 132 12.20 -8.10 2.96
C HIS A 132 13.70 -8.36 2.77
N ALA A 133 14.28 -9.24 3.57
CA ALA A 133 15.67 -9.65 3.42
C ALA A 133 15.92 -10.34 2.07
N LEU A 134 15.06 -11.29 1.70
CA LEU A 134 15.15 -11.98 0.41
C LEU A 134 15.01 -11.00 -0.77
N GLU A 135 14.11 -10.03 -0.69
CA GLU A 135 13.99 -8.97 -1.69
C GLU A 135 15.26 -8.11 -1.77
N THR A 136 15.82 -7.74 -0.62
CA THR A 136 17.10 -6.99 -0.58
C THR A 136 18.25 -7.79 -1.21
N VAL A 137 18.31 -9.10 -1.01
CA VAL A 137 19.29 -9.97 -1.67
C VAL A 137 19.08 -9.97 -3.18
N LEU A 138 17.82 -10.06 -3.67
CA LEU A 138 17.50 -10.01 -5.09
C LEU A 138 17.93 -8.67 -5.73
N GLN A 139 17.65 -7.55 -5.06
CA GLN A 139 18.03 -6.24 -5.55
C GLN A 139 19.57 -6.02 -5.52
N ASN A 140 20.30 -6.77 -4.70
CA ASN A 140 21.76 -6.73 -4.61
C ASN A 140 22.46 -7.74 -5.57
N ALA A 141 21.66 -8.53 -6.31
CA ALA A 141 22.14 -9.53 -7.26
C ALA A 141 22.28 -8.96 -8.67
N TYR A 142 23.35 -9.38 -9.36
CA TYR A 142 23.68 -9.02 -10.73
C TYR A 142 24.09 -10.26 -11.53
N ASN A 143 23.98 -10.23 -12.85
CA ASN A 143 24.57 -11.25 -13.72
C ASN A 143 25.92 -10.77 -14.24
N ASP A 144 26.88 -11.67 -14.30
CA ASP A 144 28.08 -11.43 -15.10
C ASP A 144 27.86 -11.74 -16.59
N GLU A 145 28.92 -11.56 -17.40
CA GLU A 145 28.88 -11.86 -18.83
C GLU A 145 28.60 -13.34 -19.16
N TRP A 146 28.77 -14.23 -18.17
CA TRP A 146 28.53 -15.67 -18.28
C TRP A 146 27.20 -16.09 -17.65
N ASN A 147 26.38 -15.12 -17.24
CA ASN A 147 25.10 -15.33 -16.55
C ASN A 147 25.22 -15.95 -15.13
N PHE A 148 26.39 -15.84 -14.48
CA PHE A 148 26.52 -16.19 -13.06
C PHE A 148 25.93 -15.08 -12.19
N LYS A 149 25.25 -15.46 -11.10
CA LYS A 149 24.69 -14.53 -10.13
C LYS A 149 25.77 -14.03 -9.19
N LEU A 150 25.98 -12.74 -9.16
CA LEU A 150 26.95 -12.06 -8.32
C LEU A 150 26.24 -11.22 -7.27
N ILE A 151 26.63 -11.35 -6.03
CA ILE A 151 26.12 -10.56 -4.91
C ILE A 151 27.27 -9.77 -4.29
N LYS A 152 27.09 -8.48 -4.04
CA LYS A 152 28.05 -7.66 -3.30
C LYS A 152 28.23 -8.21 -1.88
N ASN A 153 29.48 -8.24 -1.39
CA ASN A 153 29.78 -8.62 -0.01
C ASN A 153 29.36 -7.51 0.95
N VAL A 154 28.16 -7.64 1.51
CA VAL A 154 27.51 -6.60 2.31
C VAL A 154 27.12 -7.08 3.70
N TYR A 155 27.02 -6.14 4.60
CA TYR A 155 26.24 -6.23 5.83
C TYR A 155 25.04 -5.26 5.72
N VAL A 156 23.85 -5.74 6.02
CA VAL A 156 22.61 -4.95 6.04
C VAL A 156 21.92 -5.16 7.38
N GLU A 157 21.46 -4.08 7.99
CA GLU A 157 20.54 -4.10 9.13
C GLU A 157 19.45 -3.06 8.83
N ASP A 158 18.18 -3.49 8.87
CA ASP A 158 17.11 -2.70 8.31
C ASP A 158 15.77 -2.95 9.03
N ALA A 159 14.95 -1.93 9.06
CA ALA A 159 13.60 -1.95 9.63
C ALA A 159 12.79 -0.78 9.06
N PRO A 160 11.46 -0.87 8.98
CA PRO A 160 10.64 0.24 8.50
C PRO A 160 10.58 1.40 9.49
N ARG A 161 10.52 2.63 8.95
CA ARG A 161 10.28 3.87 9.70
C ARG A 161 8.84 3.97 10.21
N PHE A 162 7.87 3.50 9.41
CA PHE A 162 6.45 3.50 9.73
C PHE A 162 5.84 2.11 9.59
N PRO A 163 4.92 1.73 10.50
CA PRO A 163 4.24 0.43 10.43
C PRO A 163 3.19 0.32 9.32
N HIS A 164 2.66 1.44 8.82
CA HIS A 164 1.67 1.45 7.74
C HIS A 164 2.26 2.12 6.49
N ARG A 165 2.42 1.35 5.44
CA ARG A 165 3.02 1.78 4.16
C ARG A 165 2.12 1.27 3.04
N GLY A 166 1.13 2.10 2.65
CA GLY A 166 0.02 1.69 1.83
C GLY A 166 0.00 2.28 0.43
N LEU A 167 -0.78 1.62 -0.41
CA LEU A 167 -1.32 2.16 -1.65
C LEU A 167 -2.82 1.87 -1.67
N MET A 168 -3.62 2.91 -1.91
CA MET A 168 -5.05 2.78 -2.18
C MET A 168 -5.26 2.49 -3.66
N LEU A 169 -6.16 1.59 -3.96
CA LEU A 169 -6.55 1.19 -5.30
C LEU A 169 -8.06 1.23 -5.42
N ASP A 170 -8.57 2.11 -6.27
CA ASP A 170 -9.97 2.18 -6.63
C ASP A 170 -10.26 1.19 -7.77
N THR A 171 -11.24 0.31 -7.55
CA THR A 171 -11.67 -0.70 -8.51
C THR A 171 -13.14 -0.61 -8.87
N SER A 172 -13.78 0.48 -8.45
CA SER A 172 -15.18 0.77 -8.71
C SER A 172 -15.37 1.65 -9.94
N LYS A 173 -14.64 2.77 -10.03
CA LYS A 173 -14.74 3.68 -11.16
C LYS A 173 -14.33 3.02 -12.48
N HIS A 174 -13.25 2.23 -12.46
CA HIS A 174 -12.92 1.25 -13.50
C HIS A 174 -12.62 -0.09 -12.85
N PHE A 175 -13.22 -1.14 -13.37
CA PHE A 175 -12.98 -2.50 -12.88
C PHE A 175 -11.55 -2.93 -13.20
N LEU A 176 -10.88 -3.52 -12.20
CA LEU A 176 -9.55 -4.10 -12.35
C LEU A 176 -9.63 -5.62 -12.16
N THR A 177 -9.02 -6.37 -13.07
CA THR A 177 -8.96 -7.83 -12.94
C THR A 177 -8.07 -8.25 -11.77
N ILE A 178 -8.39 -9.37 -11.14
CA ILE A 178 -7.57 -9.98 -10.07
C ILE A 178 -6.12 -10.19 -10.55
N GLY A 179 -5.92 -10.47 -11.84
CA GLY A 179 -4.59 -10.64 -12.42
C GLY A 179 -3.74 -9.37 -12.38
N GLU A 180 -4.33 -8.20 -12.62
CA GLU A 180 -3.63 -6.91 -12.52
C GLU A 180 -3.40 -6.53 -11.05
N ILE A 181 -4.38 -6.79 -10.16
CA ILE A 181 -4.20 -6.58 -8.72
C ILE A 181 -3.06 -7.47 -8.16
N HIS A 182 -2.92 -8.71 -8.63
CA HIS A 182 -1.77 -9.56 -8.27
C HIS A 182 -0.43 -8.95 -8.68
N LYS A 183 -0.30 -8.42 -9.90
CA LYS A 183 0.92 -7.74 -10.36
C LYS A 183 1.23 -6.50 -9.52
N PHE A 184 0.18 -5.76 -9.17
CA PHE A 184 0.30 -4.58 -8.32
C PHE A 184 0.82 -4.95 -6.92
N ILE A 185 0.27 -6.00 -6.29
CA ILE A 185 0.75 -6.55 -5.02
C ILE A 185 2.21 -7.04 -5.12
N ASP A 186 2.60 -7.66 -6.24
CA ASP A 186 3.99 -8.07 -6.46
C ASP A 186 4.95 -6.87 -6.51
N ALA A 187 4.52 -5.78 -7.13
CA ALA A 187 5.30 -4.55 -7.18
C ALA A 187 5.38 -3.86 -5.81
N MET A 188 4.30 -3.87 -5.03
CA MET A 188 4.29 -3.42 -3.63
C MET A 188 5.31 -4.20 -2.78
N ALA A 189 5.29 -5.53 -2.87
CA ALA A 189 6.23 -6.39 -2.15
C ALA A 189 7.70 -6.11 -2.52
N MET A 190 7.98 -5.79 -3.79
CA MET A 190 9.32 -5.45 -4.27
C MET A 190 9.90 -4.21 -3.58
N VAL A 191 9.07 -3.26 -3.18
CA VAL A 191 9.48 -2.02 -2.51
C VAL A 191 9.09 -1.98 -1.03
N LYS A 192 8.76 -3.14 -0.43
CA LYS A 192 8.45 -3.29 1.00
C LYS A 192 7.22 -2.50 1.48
N MET A 193 6.26 -2.21 0.59
CA MET A 193 4.92 -1.78 0.98
C MET A 193 4.19 -2.94 1.66
N ASN A 194 3.32 -2.65 2.64
CA ASN A 194 2.66 -3.70 3.45
C ASN A 194 1.14 -3.55 3.58
N VAL A 195 0.54 -2.55 2.94
CA VAL A 195 -0.92 -2.35 2.97
C VAL A 195 -1.43 -2.06 1.56
N LEU A 196 -2.37 -2.88 1.10
CA LEU A 196 -3.26 -2.54 -0.01
C LEU A 196 -4.59 -2.05 0.60
N HIS A 197 -4.87 -0.76 0.48
CA HIS A 197 -6.16 -0.19 0.75
C HIS A 197 -7.03 -0.38 -0.49
N TRP A 198 -8.07 -1.18 -0.37
CA TRP A 198 -8.90 -1.57 -1.50
C TRP A 198 -10.25 -0.87 -1.46
N HIS A 199 -10.38 0.23 -2.21
CA HIS A 199 -11.63 0.95 -2.43
C HIS A 199 -12.46 0.18 -3.46
N ILE A 200 -13.44 -0.59 -2.96
CA ILE A 200 -14.12 -1.63 -3.76
C ILE A 200 -15.35 -1.07 -4.45
N THR A 201 -16.10 -0.18 -3.79
CA THR A 201 -17.40 0.32 -4.25
C THR A 201 -17.45 1.84 -4.24
N ASP A 202 -18.12 2.43 -5.23
CA ASP A 202 -18.32 3.87 -5.35
C ASP A 202 -19.67 4.15 -6.05
N THR A 203 -19.92 5.40 -6.39
CA THR A 203 -21.07 5.90 -7.13
C THR A 203 -21.32 5.13 -8.44
N GLU A 204 -20.25 4.82 -9.16
CA GLU A 204 -20.31 4.22 -10.49
C GLU A 204 -20.62 2.73 -10.48
N SER A 205 -20.08 1.99 -9.50
CA SER A 205 -20.20 0.54 -9.50
C SER A 205 -20.10 -0.09 -8.12
N PHE A 206 -20.80 -1.22 -7.95
CA PHE A 206 -20.73 -2.12 -6.80
C PHE A 206 -20.27 -3.51 -7.25
N PRO A 207 -18.98 -3.75 -7.44
CA PRO A 207 -18.48 -5.02 -7.97
C PRO A 207 -18.34 -6.13 -6.92
N TYR A 208 -18.54 -5.88 -5.62
CA TYR A 208 -18.49 -6.90 -4.57
C TYR A 208 -19.73 -7.80 -4.60
N VAL A 209 -19.56 -9.11 -4.78
CA VAL A 209 -20.68 -10.07 -4.78
C VAL A 209 -21.09 -10.39 -3.34
N SER A 210 -22.21 -9.79 -2.93
CA SER A 210 -22.81 -10.06 -1.62
C SER A 210 -23.73 -11.26 -1.67
N SER A 211 -23.58 -12.19 -0.75
CA SER A 211 -24.51 -13.30 -0.57
C SER A 211 -25.77 -12.88 0.16
N THR A 212 -25.69 -11.85 1.00
CA THR A 212 -26.81 -11.31 1.78
C THR A 212 -27.68 -10.40 0.92
N TYR A 213 -27.05 -9.60 0.06
CA TYR A 213 -27.71 -8.61 -0.79
C TYR A 213 -27.26 -8.74 -2.25
N PRO A 214 -27.65 -9.82 -2.97
CA PRO A 214 -27.08 -10.12 -4.29
C PRO A 214 -27.40 -9.07 -5.35
N ASP A 215 -28.51 -8.33 -5.21
CA ASP A 215 -28.86 -7.29 -6.17
C ASP A 215 -27.94 -6.06 -6.11
N LEU A 216 -27.09 -5.91 -5.08
CA LEU A 216 -26.06 -4.87 -5.06
C LEU A 216 -25.13 -5.00 -6.27
N SER A 217 -24.55 -6.17 -6.52
CA SER A 217 -23.70 -6.39 -7.69
C SER A 217 -24.47 -6.76 -8.94
N ASN A 218 -25.58 -7.53 -8.82
CA ASN A 218 -26.38 -7.91 -9.99
C ASN A 218 -26.91 -6.72 -10.78
N LYS A 219 -27.15 -5.58 -10.10
CA LYS A 219 -27.70 -4.37 -10.73
C LYS A 219 -26.77 -3.16 -10.61
N GLY A 220 -25.88 -3.14 -9.61
CA GLY A 220 -24.97 -2.03 -9.36
C GLY A 220 -23.60 -2.21 -9.98
N ALA A 221 -23.16 -3.41 -10.36
CA ALA A 221 -21.91 -3.59 -11.08
C ALA A 221 -22.06 -3.26 -12.58
N TYR A 222 -20.96 -2.93 -13.25
CA TYR A 222 -20.96 -2.73 -14.71
C TYR A 222 -21.43 -3.95 -15.49
N HIS A 223 -21.16 -5.15 -14.99
CA HIS A 223 -21.69 -6.40 -15.52
C HIS A 223 -21.73 -7.44 -14.39
N PRO A 224 -22.90 -8.09 -14.16
CA PRO A 224 -23.13 -8.93 -12.99
C PRO A 224 -22.29 -10.22 -12.92
N GLU A 225 -21.69 -10.64 -14.03
CA GLU A 225 -20.88 -11.86 -14.10
C GLU A 225 -19.41 -11.59 -14.48
N ALA A 226 -19.14 -10.53 -15.25
CA ALA A 226 -17.81 -10.30 -15.81
C ALA A 226 -16.98 -9.26 -15.04
N TYR A 227 -17.65 -8.30 -14.38
CA TYR A 227 -17.00 -7.20 -13.69
C TYR A 227 -17.42 -7.16 -12.22
N VAL A 228 -17.18 -8.27 -11.54
CA VAL A 228 -17.47 -8.47 -10.13
C VAL A 228 -16.34 -9.27 -9.47
N TYR A 229 -16.24 -9.17 -8.15
CA TYR A 229 -15.32 -9.93 -7.32
C TYR A 229 -16.12 -10.96 -6.51
N GLU A 230 -15.94 -12.22 -6.87
CA GLU A 230 -16.52 -13.34 -6.16
C GLU A 230 -15.81 -13.59 -4.82
N ARG A 231 -16.53 -14.14 -3.84
CA ARG A 231 -15.97 -14.43 -2.51
C ARG A 231 -14.69 -15.25 -2.56
N ASN A 232 -14.60 -16.26 -3.41
CA ASN A 232 -13.43 -17.10 -3.55
C ASN A 232 -12.23 -16.33 -4.12
N GLU A 233 -12.45 -15.44 -5.09
CA GLU A 233 -11.40 -14.58 -5.66
C GLU A 233 -10.85 -13.61 -4.60
N ILE A 234 -11.74 -13.04 -3.78
CA ILE A 234 -11.32 -12.18 -2.66
C ILE A 234 -10.49 -12.98 -1.64
N VAL A 235 -10.93 -14.17 -1.26
CA VAL A 235 -10.17 -15.03 -0.31
C VAL A 235 -8.81 -15.42 -0.87
N ASP A 236 -8.72 -15.75 -2.16
CA ASP A 236 -7.47 -16.05 -2.83
C ASP A 236 -6.55 -14.82 -2.91
N LEU A 237 -7.11 -13.62 -3.12
CA LEU A 237 -6.37 -12.36 -3.11
C LEU A 237 -5.82 -12.03 -1.71
N LEU A 238 -6.62 -12.25 -0.66
CA LEU A 238 -6.19 -12.09 0.72
C LEU A 238 -5.01 -13.02 1.05
N GLU A 239 -5.07 -14.27 0.60
CA GLU A 239 -3.97 -15.23 0.77
C GLU A 239 -2.74 -14.83 -0.06
N TYR A 240 -2.94 -14.29 -1.26
CA TYR A 240 -1.87 -13.78 -2.12
C TYR A 240 -1.10 -12.64 -1.45
N GLY A 241 -1.82 -11.70 -0.83
CA GLY A 241 -1.24 -10.63 -0.02
C GLY A 241 -0.53 -11.18 1.22
N ARG A 242 -1.18 -12.08 1.97
CA ARG A 242 -0.66 -12.68 3.20
C ARG A 242 0.73 -13.27 3.05
N VAL A 243 0.93 -14.10 2.02
CA VAL A 243 2.23 -14.76 1.79
C VAL A 243 3.32 -13.81 1.28
N ARG A 244 2.99 -12.53 1.10
CA ARG A 244 3.90 -11.42 0.76
C ARG A 244 4.08 -10.41 1.90
N GLY A 245 3.40 -10.63 3.03
CA GLY A 245 3.41 -9.68 4.15
C GLY A 245 2.56 -8.44 3.90
N ILE A 246 1.61 -8.51 2.96
CA ILE A 246 0.72 -7.40 2.61
C ILE A 246 -0.66 -7.66 3.21
N ARG A 247 -1.13 -6.68 3.97
CA ARG A 247 -2.47 -6.58 4.53
C ARG A 247 -3.39 -5.99 3.46
N ILE A 248 -4.61 -6.50 3.32
CA ILE A 248 -5.61 -5.93 2.43
C ILE A 248 -6.74 -5.38 3.30
N ILE A 249 -6.89 -4.05 3.30
CA ILE A 249 -7.88 -3.32 4.06
C ILE A 249 -8.98 -2.88 3.10
N PRO A 250 -10.22 -3.39 3.24
CA PRO A 250 -11.31 -3.00 2.36
C PRO A 250 -11.89 -1.65 2.75
N GLU A 251 -12.37 -0.91 1.76
CA GLU A 251 -13.22 0.26 1.92
C GLU A 251 -14.56 0.04 1.23
N PHE A 252 -15.63 0.33 1.98
CA PHE A 252 -16.99 0.47 1.49
C PHE A 252 -17.46 1.85 1.93
N ASP A 253 -17.27 2.81 1.05
CA ASP A 253 -17.45 4.21 1.37
C ASP A 253 -18.93 4.57 1.55
N THR A 254 -19.21 5.24 2.66
CA THR A 254 -20.55 5.68 3.05
C THR A 254 -20.46 6.93 3.96
N PRO A 255 -21.48 7.81 4.02
CA PRO A 255 -22.80 7.73 3.37
C PRO A 255 -22.84 8.23 1.92
N ALA A 256 -21.83 9.00 1.49
CA ALA A 256 -21.64 9.37 0.07
C ALA A 256 -21.21 8.14 -0.75
N HIS A 257 -20.95 8.30 -2.04
CA HIS A 257 -20.43 7.23 -2.91
C HIS A 257 -21.28 5.94 -2.97
N THR A 258 -22.59 6.04 -2.65
CA THR A 258 -23.50 4.89 -2.54
C THR A 258 -24.56 4.82 -3.65
N GLN A 259 -24.46 5.62 -4.70
CA GLN A 259 -25.49 5.67 -5.76
C GLN A 259 -25.65 4.32 -6.47
N SER A 260 -24.57 3.58 -6.70
CA SER A 260 -24.60 2.23 -7.29
C SER A 260 -25.41 1.23 -6.46
N TRP A 261 -25.51 1.41 -5.13
CA TRP A 261 -26.27 0.55 -4.24
C TRP A 261 -27.78 0.66 -4.51
N GLY A 262 -28.23 1.87 -4.86
CA GLY A 262 -29.63 2.16 -5.19
C GLY A 262 -30.14 1.45 -6.44
N ASN A 263 -29.25 1.06 -7.34
CA ASN A 263 -29.65 0.25 -8.51
C ASN A 263 -30.27 -1.09 -8.10
N GLY A 264 -29.75 -1.68 -7.01
CA GLY A 264 -30.28 -2.93 -6.44
C GLY A 264 -31.34 -2.71 -5.38
N TYR A 265 -31.10 -1.74 -4.52
CA TYR A 265 -31.88 -1.46 -3.31
C TYR A 265 -32.20 0.03 -3.20
N PRO A 266 -33.13 0.57 -4.01
CA PRO A 266 -33.37 2.02 -4.05
C PRO A 266 -33.82 2.61 -2.71
N ASP A 267 -34.43 1.83 -1.84
CA ASP A 267 -34.92 2.28 -0.53
C ASP A 267 -33.76 2.58 0.47
N VAL A 268 -32.52 2.18 0.17
CA VAL A 268 -31.39 2.50 1.04
C VAL A 268 -30.90 3.92 0.84
N LEU A 269 -31.17 4.51 -0.32
CA LEU A 269 -30.79 5.89 -0.62
C LEU A 269 -31.82 6.89 -0.08
N THR A 270 -31.37 8.11 0.14
CA THR A 270 -32.22 9.23 0.49
C THR A 270 -32.98 9.72 -0.74
N PRO A 271 -34.30 9.82 -0.73
CA PRO A 271 -35.03 10.54 -1.76
C PRO A 271 -34.69 12.04 -1.75
N CYS A 272 -33.95 12.49 -2.76
CA CYS A 272 -33.59 13.90 -2.90
C CYS A 272 -34.69 14.66 -3.65
N HIS A 273 -35.04 15.86 -3.19
CA HIS A 273 -36.06 16.72 -3.79
C HIS A 273 -35.44 18.03 -4.33
N THR A 274 -34.25 17.93 -4.91
CA THR A 274 -33.56 19.03 -5.59
C THR A 274 -34.09 19.22 -7.00
N GLN A 275 -33.85 20.41 -7.61
CA GLN A 275 -34.31 20.69 -8.97
C GLN A 275 -33.59 19.86 -10.05
N ASP A 276 -32.38 19.41 -9.73
CA ASP A 276 -31.61 18.46 -10.54
C ASP A 276 -31.97 17.05 -10.05
N GLU A 277 -32.90 16.38 -10.78
CA GLU A 277 -33.34 15.00 -10.47
C GLU A 277 -32.19 13.97 -10.45
N GLU A 278 -31.02 14.35 -10.96
CA GLU A 278 -29.78 13.56 -10.95
C GLU A 278 -28.87 13.89 -9.75
N GLY A 279 -29.35 14.66 -8.76
CA GLY A 279 -28.58 14.99 -7.56
C GLY A 279 -28.02 13.73 -6.89
N ASN A 280 -26.76 13.75 -6.47
CA ASN A 280 -26.05 12.65 -5.80
C ASN A 280 -26.89 12.06 -4.67
N GLN A 281 -27.57 10.94 -4.96
CA GLN A 281 -28.33 10.22 -3.96
C GLN A 281 -27.34 9.55 -3.02
N ILE A 282 -27.43 9.89 -1.75
CA ILE A 282 -26.58 9.35 -0.70
C ILE A 282 -27.42 8.48 0.23
N LEU A 283 -26.75 7.62 0.96
CA LEU A 283 -27.40 6.69 1.88
C LEU A 283 -28.28 7.43 2.91
N GLY A 284 -29.46 6.86 3.17
CA GLY A 284 -30.42 7.40 4.13
C GLY A 284 -30.04 7.07 5.57
N PRO A 285 -29.60 8.06 6.37
CA PRO A 285 -29.02 7.80 7.69
C PRO A 285 -30.03 7.58 8.81
N ILE A 286 -31.30 7.90 8.57
CA ILE A 286 -32.34 7.95 9.62
C ILE A 286 -33.25 6.73 9.67
N ASN A 287 -33.29 5.93 8.60
CA ASN A 287 -34.19 4.79 8.50
C ASN A 287 -33.61 3.57 9.25
N PRO A 288 -34.29 3.04 10.28
CA PRO A 288 -33.84 1.84 11.00
C PRO A 288 -33.64 0.61 10.09
N THR A 289 -34.39 0.53 8.98
CA THR A 289 -34.22 -0.55 7.98
C THR A 289 -32.86 -0.42 7.29
N ASN A 290 -32.40 0.81 7.00
CA ASN A 290 -31.09 1.05 6.40
C ASN A 290 -29.96 0.70 7.37
N LEU A 291 -30.09 1.03 8.64
CA LEU A 291 -29.12 0.61 9.65
C LEU A 291 -29.04 -0.91 9.78
N THR A 292 -30.19 -1.62 9.68
CA THR A 292 -30.20 -3.08 9.64
C THR A 292 -29.54 -3.62 8.37
N PHE A 293 -29.78 -3.00 7.23
CA PHE A 293 -29.16 -3.34 5.96
C PHE A 293 -27.63 -3.20 6.06
N ILE A 294 -27.15 -2.06 6.53
CA ILE A 294 -25.72 -1.77 6.75
C ILE A 294 -25.11 -2.77 7.73
N HIS A 295 -25.78 -3.02 8.86
CA HIS A 295 -25.33 -4.02 9.84
C HIS A 295 -25.09 -5.39 9.19
N ASN A 296 -26.06 -5.91 8.46
CA ASN A 296 -25.96 -7.23 7.84
C ASN A 296 -24.88 -7.28 6.75
N LEU A 297 -24.75 -6.22 5.94
CA LEU A 297 -23.73 -6.12 4.92
C LEU A 297 -22.32 -6.10 5.54
N TYR A 298 -22.10 -5.27 6.55
CA TYR A 298 -20.78 -5.21 7.22
C TYR A 298 -20.46 -6.49 7.99
N GLN A 299 -21.45 -7.20 8.55
CA GLN A 299 -21.21 -8.54 9.13
C GLN A 299 -20.69 -9.52 8.07
N GLU A 300 -21.23 -9.48 6.86
CA GLU A 300 -20.73 -10.30 5.74
C GLU A 300 -19.32 -9.87 5.33
N ILE A 301 -19.09 -8.59 5.09
CA ILE A 301 -17.78 -8.03 4.69
C ILE A 301 -16.70 -8.44 5.71
N LEU A 302 -16.94 -8.21 7.00
CA LEU A 302 -16.01 -8.54 8.06
C LEU A 302 -15.75 -10.05 8.20
N SER A 303 -16.72 -10.89 7.81
CA SER A 303 -16.52 -12.34 7.75
C SER A 303 -15.55 -12.75 6.63
N VAL A 304 -15.53 -12.01 5.53
CA VAL A 304 -14.63 -12.23 4.38
C VAL A 304 -13.24 -11.67 4.68
N PHE A 305 -13.17 -10.42 5.12
CA PHE A 305 -11.93 -9.69 5.40
C PHE A 305 -11.40 -9.91 6.83
N SER A 306 -11.74 -11.03 7.46
CA SER A 306 -11.37 -11.36 8.85
C SER A 306 -9.87 -11.51 9.11
N ALA A 307 -9.04 -11.35 8.10
CA ALA A 307 -7.58 -11.48 8.17
C ALA A 307 -6.91 -10.31 8.89
N ASP A 308 -7.50 -9.12 8.85
CA ASP A 308 -7.02 -7.89 9.47
C ASP A 308 -8.08 -7.34 10.43
N ASN A 309 -7.64 -6.52 11.38
CA ASN A 309 -8.55 -5.82 12.29
C ASN A 309 -8.77 -4.35 11.91
N HIS A 310 -8.37 -3.93 10.72
CA HIS A 310 -8.64 -2.59 10.20
C HIS A 310 -9.67 -2.66 9.07
N ILE A 311 -10.48 -1.63 8.98
CA ILE A 311 -11.43 -1.40 7.89
C ILE A 311 -11.52 0.10 7.63
N HIS A 312 -11.56 0.50 6.36
CA HIS A 312 -11.83 1.87 6.00
C HIS A 312 -13.33 2.06 5.77
N LEU A 313 -13.90 3.10 6.40
CA LEU A 313 -15.34 3.37 6.39
C LEU A 313 -15.73 4.49 5.42
N GLY A 314 -14.76 5.12 4.77
CA GLY A 314 -14.99 6.26 3.90
C GLY A 314 -15.33 7.53 4.66
N GLY A 315 -16.37 8.21 4.22
CA GLY A 315 -16.96 9.37 4.86
C GLY A 315 -16.47 10.71 4.31
N ASP A 316 -15.94 10.75 3.10
CA ASP A 316 -15.62 12.00 2.40
C ASP A 316 -16.77 12.44 1.47
N ASP A 317 -16.64 13.66 0.99
CA ASP A 317 -17.48 14.27 -0.04
C ASP A 317 -19.02 14.22 0.24
N VAL A 318 -19.43 14.22 1.50
CA VAL A 318 -20.85 14.18 1.85
C VAL A 318 -21.52 15.50 1.50
N ASP A 319 -22.25 15.52 0.38
CA ASP A 319 -23.08 16.66 -0.02
C ASP A 319 -24.42 16.66 0.76
N PHE A 320 -24.54 17.55 1.72
CA PHE A 320 -25.73 17.69 2.53
C PHE A 320 -26.97 18.21 1.78
N THR A 321 -26.86 18.68 0.54
CA THR A 321 -27.99 19.27 -0.21
C THR A 321 -29.12 18.27 -0.42
N CYS A 322 -28.80 17.01 -0.65
CA CYS A 322 -29.79 15.93 -0.74
C CYS A 322 -30.55 15.78 0.58
N TRP A 323 -29.86 15.65 1.70
CA TRP A 323 -30.48 15.54 3.02
C TRP A 323 -31.31 16.78 3.38
N GLN A 324 -30.82 17.98 3.03
CA GLN A 324 -31.51 19.25 3.26
C GLN A 324 -32.85 19.32 2.50
N SER A 325 -32.92 18.69 1.34
CA SER A 325 -34.14 18.68 0.52
C SER A 325 -35.23 17.74 1.02
N ASN A 326 -34.88 16.80 1.95
CA ASN A 326 -35.79 15.76 2.41
C ASN A 326 -36.55 16.17 3.69
N PRO A 327 -37.93 16.24 3.65
CA PRO A 327 -38.70 16.64 4.81
C PRO A 327 -38.60 15.71 6.02
N ASP A 328 -38.44 14.39 5.78
CA ASP A 328 -38.35 13.42 6.89
C ASP A 328 -37.02 13.59 7.64
N ILE A 329 -35.94 13.87 6.91
CA ILE A 329 -34.64 14.22 7.51
C ILE A 329 -34.75 15.55 8.29
N THR A 330 -35.40 16.55 7.72
CA THR A 330 -35.61 17.83 8.42
C THR A 330 -36.37 17.63 9.73
N ASN A 331 -37.42 16.79 9.74
CA ASN A 331 -38.17 16.45 10.96
C ASN A 331 -37.27 15.73 11.98
N PHE A 332 -36.51 14.75 11.54
CA PHE A 332 -35.56 14.01 12.40
C PHE A 332 -34.51 14.94 13.02
N MET A 333 -33.96 15.87 12.23
CA MET A 333 -33.03 16.90 12.71
C MET A 333 -33.61 17.73 13.84
N GLN A 334 -34.90 18.11 13.72
CA GLN A 334 -35.62 18.85 14.76
C GLN A 334 -35.83 18.00 16.02
N GLU A 335 -36.24 16.74 15.88
CA GLU A 335 -36.43 15.82 17.00
C GLU A 335 -35.14 15.57 17.77
N LYS A 336 -34.02 15.45 17.05
CA LYS A 336 -32.67 15.26 17.64
C LYS A 336 -32.04 16.56 18.15
N GLN A 337 -32.67 17.72 17.92
CA GLN A 337 -32.15 19.04 18.27
C GLN A 337 -30.82 19.39 17.55
N PHE A 338 -30.61 18.83 16.36
CA PHE A 338 -29.45 19.14 15.51
C PHE A 338 -29.62 20.49 14.80
N ASN A 339 -30.82 21.08 14.83
CA ASN A 339 -31.20 22.31 14.14
C ASN A 339 -30.98 22.20 12.63
N THR A 340 -30.09 23.02 12.06
CA THR A 340 -29.72 23.00 10.62
C THR A 340 -28.26 22.53 10.41
N ASP A 341 -27.67 21.93 11.40
CA ASP A 341 -26.28 21.45 11.35
C ASP A 341 -26.25 19.98 10.92
N TYR A 342 -26.14 19.76 9.61
CA TYR A 342 -26.16 18.44 9.00
C TYR A 342 -24.88 17.63 9.25
N SER A 343 -23.79 18.27 9.71
CA SER A 343 -22.62 17.54 10.19
C SER A 343 -22.94 16.69 11.43
N GLN A 344 -23.92 17.11 12.27
CA GLN A 344 -24.38 16.28 13.39
C GLN A 344 -25.16 15.05 12.93
N LEU A 345 -25.84 15.12 11.77
CA LEU A 345 -26.50 13.95 11.19
C LEU A 345 -25.48 12.94 10.64
N GLU A 346 -24.44 13.42 9.98
CA GLU A 346 -23.31 12.58 9.55
C GLU A 346 -22.63 11.94 10.77
N ASN A 347 -22.35 12.72 11.81
CA ASN A 347 -21.77 12.20 13.06
C ASN A 347 -22.67 11.11 13.67
N TYR A 348 -23.99 11.31 13.67
CA TYR A 348 -24.95 10.30 14.13
C TYR A 348 -24.85 9.01 13.31
N TYR A 349 -24.75 9.13 11.99
CA TYR A 349 -24.55 7.98 11.11
C TYR A 349 -23.22 7.27 11.39
N MET A 350 -22.12 8.01 11.48
CA MET A 350 -20.79 7.45 11.73
C MET A 350 -20.70 6.77 13.11
N GLU A 351 -21.41 7.27 14.13
CA GLU A 351 -21.50 6.60 15.44
C GLU A 351 -22.13 5.21 15.30
N GLN A 352 -23.25 5.10 14.55
CA GLN A 352 -23.91 3.82 14.31
C GLN A 352 -23.01 2.87 13.51
N LEU A 353 -22.33 3.36 12.48
CA LEU A 353 -21.45 2.56 11.64
C LEU A 353 -20.24 2.02 12.43
N VAL A 354 -19.61 2.87 13.22
CA VAL A 354 -18.49 2.47 14.10
C VAL A 354 -18.95 1.45 15.14
N GLU A 355 -20.14 1.61 15.74
CA GLU A 355 -20.71 0.64 16.68
C GLU A 355 -20.96 -0.71 15.99
N ILE A 356 -21.54 -0.73 14.79
CA ILE A 356 -21.75 -1.94 13.98
C ILE A 356 -20.43 -2.68 13.78
N VAL A 357 -19.39 -1.97 13.34
CA VAL A 357 -18.08 -2.57 13.03
C VAL A 357 -17.40 -3.08 14.30
N LYS A 358 -17.39 -2.29 15.39
CA LYS A 358 -16.74 -2.68 16.66
C LYS A 358 -17.47 -3.79 17.41
N SER A 359 -18.79 -3.91 17.25
CA SER A 359 -19.56 -5.00 17.82
C SER A 359 -19.31 -6.35 17.17
N SER A 360 -18.70 -6.35 16.00
CA SER A 360 -18.38 -7.57 15.24
C SER A 360 -17.21 -8.29 15.86
N SER A 361 -17.40 -9.57 16.18
CA SER A 361 -16.32 -10.40 16.73
C SER A 361 -15.45 -10.94 15.60
N LEU A 362 -14.19 -10.52 15.56
CA LEU A 362 -13.22 -11.14 14.67
C LEU A 362 -12.83 -12.55 15.15
N VAL A 363 -12.45 -13.39 14.21
CA VAL A 363 -11.89 -14.72 14.49
C VAL A 363 -10.63 -14.62 15.38
N SER A 364 -9.89 -13.50 15.27
CA SER A 364 -8.69 -13.22 16.07
C SER A 364 -8.98 -12.77 17.50
N GLY A 365 -10.22 -12.42 17.85
CA GLY A 365 -10.57 -11.82 19.14
C GLY A 365 -10.10 -10.36 19.31
N SER A 366 -9.50 -9.76 18.30
CA SER A 366 -9.06 -8.36 18.31
C SER A 366 -10.23 -7.42 17.99
N ALA A 367 -10.24 -6.24 18.61
CA ALA A 367 -11.21 -5.20 18.29
C ALA A 367 -10.91 -4.60 16.90
N MET A 368 -11.97 -4.27 16.15
CA MET A 368 -11.84 -3.55 14.89
C MET A 368 -11.34 -2.13 15.11
N VAL A 369 -10.47 -1.67 14.24
CA VAL A 369 -9.93 -0.31 14.17
C VAL A 369 -10.47 0.36 12.91
N PRO A 370 -11.41 1.29 13.03
CA PRO A 370 -11.92 2.02 11.88
C PRO A 370 -10.90 3.05 11.38
N ILE A 371 -10.81 3.17 10.06
CA ILE A 371 -10.11 4.25 9.37
C ILE A 371 -11.19 5.08 8.67
N VAL A 372 -11.06 6.40 8.68
CA VAL A 372 -12.00 7.33 8.04
C VAL A 372 -11.25 8.43 7.31
N TRP A 373 -11.87 9.02 6.30
CA TRP A 373 -11.34 10.19 5.65
C TRP A 373 -11.34 11.41 6.57
N GLN A 374 -10.50 12.38 6.28
CA GLN A 374 -10.31 13.63 7.02
C GLN A 374 -11.63 14.38 7.26
N ASP A 375 -12.56 14.31 6.32
CA ASP A 375 -13.85 15.00 6.34
C ASP A 375 -14.69 14.63 7.57
N VAL A 376 -14.72 13.36 7.93
CA VAL A 376 -15.41 12.86 9.13
C VAL A 376 -14.90 13.58 10.39
N TYR A 377 -13.58 13.77 10.49
CA TYR A 377 -12.99 14.52 11.61
C TYR A 377 -13.32 16.01 11.50
N GLU A 378 -13.24 16.62 10.33
CA GLU A 378 -13.55 18.04 10.12
C GLU A 378 -15.02 18.34 10.43
N ASN A 379 -15.94 17.45 10.09
CA ASN A 379 -17.37 17.52 10.39
C ASN A 379 -17.71 17.24 11.87
N GLY A 380 -16.70 17.00 12.72
CA GLY A 380 -16.84 16.99 14.17
C GLY A 380 -16.92 15.63 14.83
N PHE A 381 -16.83 14.52 14.10
CA PHE A 381 -16.84 13.18 14.70
C PHE A 381 -15.63 12.97 15.63
N ARG A 382 -15.88 12.58 16.89
CA ARG A 382 -14.87 12.42 17.95
C ARG A 382 -15.14 11.24 18.88
N SER A 383 -16.18 10.46 18.61
CA SER A 383 -16.70 9.46 19.55
C SER A 383 -15.75 8.26 19.74
N ASP A 384 -14.91 7.94 18.74
CA ASP A 384 -13.96 6.83 18.83
C ASP A 384 -12.50 7.32 18.82
N LYS A 385 -11.79 7.09 19.92
CA LYS A 385 -10.37 7.48 20.08
C LYS A 385 -9.38 6.51 19.44
N ASP A 386 -9.81 5.29 19.12
CA ASP A 386 -8.97 4.30 18.43
C ASP A 386 -8.98 4.47 16.91
N MET A 387 -9.93 5.26 16.40
CA MET A 387 -10.07 5.60 14.99
C MET A 387 -8.79 6.23 14.44
N ILE A 388 -8.45 5.86 13.21
CA ILE A 388 -7.37 6.48 12.44
C ILE A 388 -7.99 7.45 11.43
N VAL A 389 -7.47 8.67 11.36
CA VAL A 389 -7.92 9.68 10.38
C VAL A 389 -6.94 9.71 9.22
N GLN A 390 -7.42 9.45 8.01
CA GLN A 390 -6.62 9.55 6.79
C GLN A 390 -6.72 10.96 6.21
N VAL A 391 -5.60 11.68 6.25
CA VAL A 391 -5.51 13.06 5.78
C VAL A 391 -5.14 13.05 4.30
N HIS A 392 -6.09 13.45 3.44
CA HIS A 392 -5.95 13.36 1.99
C HIS A 392 -5.95 14.73 1.28
N LYS A 393 -6.54 15.75 1.88
CA LYS A 393 -6.58 17.10 1.27
C LYS A 393 -5.17 17.68 1.20
N SER A 394 -4.75 18.11 0.02
CA SER A 394 -3.39 18.62 -0.22
C SER A 394 -3.17 20.00 0.40
N GLU A 395 -4.18 20.87 0.36
CA GLU A 395 -4.09 22.21 0.93
C GLU A 395 -4.20 22.17 2.46
N GLY A 396 -3.21 22.73 3.14
CA GLY A 396 -3.24 22.86 4.61
C GLY A 396 -3.02 21.57 5.39
N TRP A 397 -2.66 20.46 4.74
CA TRP A 397 -2.56 19.13 5.39
C TRP A 397 -1.69 19.12 6.65
N LYS A 398 -0.59 19.87 6.69
CA LYS A 398 0.30 19.95 7.86
C LYS A 398 -0.43 20.47 9.10
N LYS A 399 -1.30 21.46 8.91
CA LYS A 399 -2.13 22.00 9.96
C LYS A 399 -3.19 21.01 10.42
N SER A 400 -3.83 20.33 9.48
CA SER A 400 -4.80 19.26 9.78
C SER A 400 -4.15 18.14 10.62
N VAL A 401 -2.95 17.68 10.23
CA VAL A 401 -2.19 16.67 11.00
C VAL A 401 -1.86 17.19 12.40
N GLU A 402 -1.42 18.45 12.52
CA GLU A 402 -1.14 19.06 13.84
C GLU A 402 -2.37 19.09 14.74
N GLU A 403 -3.53 19.48 14.20
CA GLU A 403 -4.80 19.57 14.92
C GLU A 403 -5.31 18.18 15.35
N ILE A 404 -5.32 17.21 14.42
CA ILE A 404 -5.80 15.85 14.63
C ILE A 404 -4.93 15.12 15.68
N THR A 405 -3.60 15.18 15.51
CA THR A 405 -2.66 14.58 16.47
C THR A 405 -2.68 15.32 17.81
N GLY A 406 -2.88 16.65 17.81
CA GLY A 406 -3.08 17.47 19.00
C GLY A 406 -4.32 17.08 19.80
N ALA A 407 -5.35 16.56 19.14
CA ALA A 407 -6.54 15.99 19.76
C ALA A 407 -6.37 14.52 20.20
N GLY A 408 -5.20 13.90 19.95
CA GLY A 408 -4.84 12.55 20.37
C GLY A 408 -5.27 11.43 19.41
N PHE A 409 -5.65 11.75 18.17
CA PHE A 409 -5.99 10.75 17.16
C PHE A 409 -4.75 10.32 16.37
N LYS A 410 -4.76 9.06 15.92
CA LYS A 410 -3.79 8.55 14.95
C LYS A 410 -4.10 9.06 13.56
N VAL A 411 -3.05 9.23 12.74
CA VAL A 411 -3.16 9.79 11.39
C VAL A 411 -2.42 8.94 10.37
N LEU A 412 -3.04 8.76 9.20
CA LEU A 412 -2.40 8.34 7.95
C LEU A 412 -2.28 9.55 7.02
N ILE A 413 -1.17 9.65 6.30
CA ILE A 413 -0.92 10.75 5.36
C ILE A 413 -1.08 10.26 3.92
N SER A 414 -1.96 10.92 3.17
CA SER A 414 -2.12 10.72 1.72
C SER A 414 -2.03 12.02 0.91
N SER A 415 -2.05 13.15 1.59
CA SER A 415 -2.23 14.50 1.03
C SER A 415 -1.26 14.88 -0.08
N CYS A 416 -0.04 14.37 -0.08
CA CYS A 416 0.97 14.68 -1.08
C CYS A 416 1.28 13.52 -2.03
N TRP A 417 0.48 12.47 -1.98
CA TRP A 417 0.68 11.23 -2.74
C TRP A 417 -0.55 10.83 -3.55
N ASN A 418 -1.21 11.84 -4.14
CA ASN A 418 -2.34 11.62 -5.02
C ASN A 418 -1.84 11.44 -6.47
N PHE A 419 -2.14 10.30 -7.07
CA PHE A 419 -1.74 9.96 -8.44
C PHE A 419 -2.60 10.63 -9.52
N SER A 420 -3.70 11.33 -9.17
CA SER A 420 -4.43 12.17 -10.13
C SER A 420 -3.56 13.28 -10.71
N ASP A 421 -2.60 13.76 -9.93
CA ASP A 421 -1.73 14.88 -10.29
C ASP A 421 -0.45 14.42 -11.01
N VAL A 422 -0.28 13.09 -11.21
CA VAL A 422 0.92 12.53 -11.83
C VAL A 422 0.82 12.60 -13.35
N GLY A 423 1.74 13.35 -13.95
CA GLY A 423 1.92 13.41 -15.38
C GLY A 423 2.93 12.37 -15.90
N VAL A 424 3.82 12.82 -16.77
CA VAL A 424 4.89 11.99 -17.35
C VAL A 424 6.23 12.59 -16.98
N GLY A 425 7.13 11.77 -16.44
CA GLY A 425 8.52 12.19 -16.23
C GLY A 425 8.96 12.14 -14.77
N ASP A 426 9.34 13.29 -14.20
CA ASP A 426 10.02 13.39 -12.90
C ASP A 426 9.09 13.78 -11.73
N ASP A 427 7.77 13.63 -11.88
CA ASP A 427 6.77 13.94 -10.84
C ASP A 427 6.96 13.12 -9.55
N TRP A 428 7.63 11.97 -9.62
CA TRP A 428 8.05 11.20 -8.46
C TRP A 428 8.88 12.01 -7.46
N GLN A 429 9.50 13.13 -7.89
CA GLN A 429 10.30 13.99 -7.01
C GLN A 429 9.43 14.63 -5.93
N SER A 430 8.24 15.10 -6.28
CA SER A 430 7.29 15.67 -5.31
C SER A 430 6.88 14.63 -4.26
N PHE A 431 6.66 13.38 -4.67
CA PHE A 431 6.36 12.27 -3.75
C PHE A 431 7.55 11.96 -2.83
N TYR A 432 8.77 11.98 -3.39
CA TYR A 432 9.99 11.75 -2.63
C TYR A 432 10.32 12.88 -1.65
N GLU A 433 9.95 14.11 -1.95
CA GLU A 433 10.18 15.28 -1.09
C GLU A 433 9.16 15.41 0.04
N CYS A 434 8.02 14.73 -0.05
CA CYS A 434 7.00 14.75 0.99
C CYS A 434 7.39 13.87 2.18
N ASP A 435 7.65 14.50 3.32
CA ASP A 435 7.91 13.79 4.58
C ASP A 435 6.66 13.84 5.47
N PRO A 436 6.09 12.68 5.87
CA PRO A 436 4.93 12.61 6.76
C PRO A 436 5.10 13.34 8.10
N LEU A 437 6.33 13.49 8.56
CA LEU A 437 6.63 14.19 9.81
C LEU A 437 7.00 15.66 9.64
N ASN A 438 6.87 16.23 8.43
CA ASN A 438 7.15 17.64 8.17
C ASN A 438 5.94 18.53 8.51
N PHE A 439 5.52 18.52 9.78
CA PHE A 439 4.50 19.41 10.33
C PHE A 439 4.95 20.00 11.68
N GLU A 440 4.25 21.01 12.17
CA GLU A 440 4.56 21.60 13.49
C GLU A 440 3.97 20.71 14.59
N GLY A 441 4.83 20.02 15.34
CA GLY A 441 4.39 19.12 16.38
C GLY A 441 5.50 18.68 17.33
N SER A 442 5.12 18.25 18.54
CA SER A 442 6.04 17.61 19.47
C SER A 442 6.41 16.20 19.00
N SER A 443 7.47 15.64 19.59
CA SER A 443 7.81 14.24 19.36
C SER A 443 6.66 13.27 19.68
N GLU A 444 5.81 13.63 20.66
CA GLU A 444 4.62 12.85 21.02
C GLU A 444 3.57 12.86 19.90
N LYS A 445 3.30 14.03 19.27
CA LYS A 445 2.41 14.13 18.11
C LYS A 445 2.93 13.30 16.93
N SER A 446 4.24 13.30 16.71
CA SER A 446 4.87 12.52 15.64
C SER A 446 4.64 11.00 15.80
N THR A 447 4.51 10.50 17.02
CA THR A 447 4.22 9.06 17.25
C THR A 447 2.80 8.67 16.89
N LEU A 448 1.89 9.63 16.73
CA LEU A 448 0.52 9.39 16.28
C LEU A 448 0.40 9.31 14.73
N VAL A 449 1.43 9.71 14.00
CA VAL A 449 1.49 9.46 12.56
C VAL A 449 1.93 8.00 12.36
N VAL A 450 1.00 7.15 11.96
CA VAL A 450 1.23 5.70 11.83
C VAL A 450 1.78 5.31 10.45
N GLY A 451 1.83 6.24 9.51
CA GLY A 451 2.35 6.04 8.15
C GLY A 451 1.59 6.83 7.11
N GLY A 452 1.42 6.24 5.94
CA GLY A 452 0.67 6.87 4.86
C GLY A 452 0.40 5.96 3.68
N GLU A 453 -0.32 6.51 2.72
CA GLU A 453 -0.76 5.82 1.50
C GLU A 453 -0.68 6.72 0.28
N GLY A 454 -0.21 6.14 -0.83
CA GLY A 454 -0.44 6.74 -2.13
C GLY A 454 -1.85 6.40 -2.63
N VAL A 455 -2.57 7.40 -3.15
CA VAL A 455 -3.94 7.25 -3.64
C VAL A 455 -3.93 7.15 -5.16
N ILE A 456 -4.34 5.99 -5.69
CA ILE A 456 -4.50 5.76 -7.14
C ILE A 456 -6.00 5.80 -7.45
N PRO A 457 -6.51 6.94 -7.95
CA PRO A 457 -7.93 7.08 -8.24
C PRO A 457 -8.30 6.29 -9.50
N GLY A 458 -9.53 5.79 -9.53
CA GLY A 458 -10.04 4.96 -10.61
C GLY A 458 -10.51 5.74 -11.85
N ASP A 459 -10.58 7.08 -11.83
CA ASP A 459 -11.21 7.89 -12.90
C ASP A 459 -10.61 7.64 -14.29
N TYR A 460 -9.31 7.41 -14.36
CA TYR A 460 -8.59 7.20 -15.64
C TYR A 460 -7.63 6.01 -15.56
N VAL A 461 -7.86 5.07 -14.63
CA VAL A 461 -6.98 3.92 -14.38
C VAL A 461 -7.76 2.62 -14.57
N ASP A 462 -7.27 1.78 -15.48
CA ASP A 462 -7.81 0.46 -15.78
C ASP A 462 -6.67 -0.59 -15.89
N ASP A 463 -7.01 -1.82 -16.29
CA ASP A 463 -6.04 -2.92 -16.50
C ASP A 463 -4.89 -2.56 -17.44
N VAL A 464 -5.09 -1.61 -18.37
CA VAL A 464 -4.09 -1.27 -19.40
C VAL A 464 -3.00 -0.38 -18.83
N ASN A 465 -3.36 0.55 -17.93
CA ASN A 465 -2.46 1.60 -17.49
C ASN A 465 -2.13 1.60 -15.98
N LEU A 466 -2.76 0.75 -15.16
CA LEU A 466 -2.52 0.69 -13.71
C LEU A 466 -1.02 0.68 -13.37
N MET A 467 -0.29 -0.27 -13.94
CA MET A 467 1.15 -0.40 -13.68
C MET A 467 1.95 0.78 -14.24
N LEU A 468 1.48 1.38 -15.32
CA LEU A 468 2.14 2.53 -15.96
C LEU A 468 1.97 3.81 -15.12
N VAL A 469 0.78 4.06 -14.60
CA VAL A 469 0.48 5.24 -13.77
C VAL A 469 1.18 5.14 -12.41
N SER A 470 1.14 3.95 -11.80
CA SER A 470 1.60 3.76 -10.43
C SER A 470 3.12 3.65 -10.32
N TRP A 471 3.78 3.00 -11.29
CA TRP A 471 5.20 2.64 -11.17
C TRP A 471 6.09 3.34 -12.22
N PRO A 472 7.26 3.77 -11.80
CA PRO A 472 7.91 3.55 -10.51
C PRO A 472 7.63 4.60 -9.43
N HIS A 473 6.70 5.53 -9.62
CA HIS A 473 6.42 6.65 -8.71
C HIS A 473 6.12 6.21 -7.26
N ALA A 474 5.33 5.14 -7.10
CA ALA A 474 5.01 4.57 -5.78
C ALA A 474 6.25 4.14 -4.97
N ALA A 475 7.37 3.86 -5.64
CA ALA A 475 8.62 3.53 -4.96
C ALA A 475 9.21 4.73 -4.20
N ALA A 476 8.89 5.97 -4.60
CA ALA A 476 9.27 7.17 -3.86
C ALA A 476 8.55 7.25 -2.51
N ILE A 477 7.26 6.92 -2.51
CA ILE A 477 6.44 6.81 -1.29
C ILE A 477 6.99 5.71 -0.39
N ALA A 478 7.31 4.54 -0.98
CA ALA A 478 7.86 3.41 -0.25
C ALA A 478 9.14 3.76 0.50
N GLU A 479 10.06 4.51 -0.13
CA GLU A 479 11.28 4.95 0.53
C GLU A 479 11.02 5.96 1.65
N GLN A 480 10.06 6.89 1.48
CA GLN A 480 9.68 7.83 2.53
C GLN A 480 9.11 7.13 3.77
N LEU A 481 8.37 6.06 3.56
CA LEU A 481 7.72 5.32 4.64
C LEU A 481 8.61 4.24 5.26
N TRP A 482 9.65 3.81 4.55
CA TRP A 482 10.57 2.77 5.02
C TRP A 482 11.84 3.33 5.63
N SER A 483 12.53 4.25 4.92
CA SER A 483 13.90 4.66 5.24
C SER A 483 13.94 5.79 6.26
N GLU A 484 14.81 5.68 7.27
CA GLU A 484 15.03 6.75 8.25
C GLU A 484 15.77 7.95 7.65
N GLU A 485 16.76 7.67 6.78
CA GLU A 485 17.58 8.70 6.15
C GLU A 485 17.32 8.76 4.64
N ARG A 486 17.03 9.95 4.15
CA ARG A 486 16.91 10.24 2.72
C ARG A 486 18.25 10.44 2.05
N THR A 487 18.34 10.10 0.78
CA THR A 487 19.45 10.49 -0.09
C THR A 487 19.08 11.76 -0.89
N SER A 488 19.99 12.27 -1.70
CA SER A 488 19.63 13.32 -2.65
C SER A 488 18.63 12.80 -3.68
N THR A 489 17.81 13.69 -4.21
CA THR A 489 16.86 13.39 -5.29
C THR A 489 17.56 12.76 -6.51
N SER A 490 18.79 13.24 -6.84
CA SER A 490 19.59 12.66 -7.93
C SER A 490 20.00 11.20 -7.65
N ASP A 491 20.46 10.88 -6.44
CA ASP A 491 20.85 9.51 -6.06
C ASP A 491 19.61 8.58 -6.07
N PHE A 492 18.47 9.07 -5.56
CA PHE A 492 17.25 8.32 -5.61
C PHE A 492 16.77 8.06 -7.04
N GLY A 493 16.85 9.06 -7.93
CA GLY A 493 16.48 8.93 -9.34
C GLY A 493 17.32 7.88 -10.08
N ASP A 494 18.61 7.78 -9.77
CA ASP A 494 19.49 6.72 -10.32
C ASP A 494 19.04 5.32 -9.86
N ARG A 495 18.74 5.17 -8.57
CA ARG A 495 18.24 3.91 -7.99
C ARG A 495 16.86 3.55 -8.55
N LEU A 496 15.99 4.54 -8.71
CA LEU A 496 14.65 4.38 -9.27
C LEU A 496 14.71 3.93 -10.74
N SER A 497 15.67 4.44 -11.51
CA SER A 497 15.91 4.00 -12.89
C SER A 497 16.32 2.53 -12.96
N GLU A 498 17.15 2.06 -12.03
CA GLU A 498 17.51 0.64 -11.93
C GLU A 498 16.30 -0.22 -11.54
N LEU A 499 15.51 0.20 -10.54
CA LEU A 499 14.28 -0.49 -10.14
C LEU A 499 13.32 -0.62 -11.33
N ARG A 500 13.12 0.47 -12.09
CA ARG A 500 12.33 0.44 -13.31
C ARG A 500 12.82 -0.64 -14.28
N CYS A 501 14.12 -0.74 -14.49
CA CYS A 501 14.67 -1.74 -15.39
C CYS A 501 14.45 -3.17 -14.88
N ARG A 502 14.49 -3.40 -13.56
CA ARG A 502 14.11 -4.68 -12.95
C ARG A 502 12.64 -5.02 -13.18
N MET A 503 11.72 -4.04 -13.02
CA MET A 503 10.30 -4.21 -13.32
C MET A 503 10.06 -4.51 -14.81
N ARG A 504 10.78 -3.83 -15.73
CA ARG A 504 10.70 -4.08 -17.16
C ARG A 504 11.12 -5.50 -17.55
N ARG A 505 12.12 -6.09 -16.88
CA ARG A 505 12.53 -7.50 -17.10
C ARG A 505 11.49 -8.51 -16.64
N LEU A 506 10.59 -8.12 -15.72
CA LEU A 506 9.41 -8.91 -15.35
C LEU A 506 8.25 -8.72 -16.33
N ASN A 507 8.47 -8.04 -17.47
CA ASN A 507 7.46 -7.67 -18.46
C ASN A 507 6.35 -6.75 -17.91
N TRP A 508 6.65 -5.94 -16.90
CA TRP A 508 5.72 -4.93 -16.41
C TRP A 508 5.84 -3.64 -17.21
N ASN A 509 4.70 -3.06 -17.57
CA ASN A 509 4.63 -1.78 -18.24
C ASN A 509 4.73 -0.66 -17.20
N VAL A 510 5.92 -0.06 -17.07
CA VAL A 510 6.21 0.99 -16.10
C VAL A 510 6.84 2.21 -16.78
N GLN A 511 6.56 3.40 -16.25
CA GLN A 511 7.01 4.66 -16.85
C GLN A 511 8.54 4.81 -16.84
N PRO A 512 9.12 5.57 -17.79
CA PRO A 512 10.46 6.12 -17.65
C PRO A 512 10.55 7.07 -16.44
N VAL A 513 11.66 7.00 -15.71
CA VAL A 513 11.91 7.82 -14.51
C VAL A 513 12.37 9.22 -14.86
N ASN A 514 13.28 9.32 -15.84
CA ASN A 514 13.93 10.54 -16.28
C ASN A 514 13.87 10.61 -17.81
N GLY A 515 14.42 11.68 -18.39
CA GLY A 515 14.44 11.90 -19.84
C GLY A 515 14.97 10.73 -20.68
N ALA A 516 15.73 11.01 -21.72
CA ALA A 516 16.21 9.97 -22.65
C ALA A 516 17.06 8.90 -21.95
N GLY A 517 16.72 7.63 -22.17
CA GLY A 517 17.41 6.48 -21.57
C GLY A 517 16.88 5.14 -22.11
N PHE A 518 17.48 4.04 -21.68
CA PHE A 518 17.05 2.69 -22.02
C PHE A 518 17.27 1.73 -20.86
N CYS A 519 16.51 0.63 -20.84
CA CYS A 519 16.80 -0.51 -19.99
C CYS A 519 17.47 -1.60 -20.81
N PRO A 520 18.63 -2.13 -20.39
CA PRO A 520 19.14 -3.38 -20.96
C PRO A 520 18.18 -4.51 -20.58
N ILE A 521 17.57 -5.15 -21.60
CA ILE A 521 16.57 -6.21 -21.44
C ILE A 521 17.15 -7.52 -21.96
#